data_303b5fda547ebdd0ba018c8ad47e7f41
#
_entry.id   303b5fda547ebdd0ba018c8ad47e7f41
#
_cell.length_a   1.000
_cell.length_b   1.000
_cell.length_c   1.000
_cell.angle_alpha   90.00
_cell.angle_beta   90.00
_cell.angle_gamma   90.00
#
_symmetry.space_group_name_H-M   'P 1'
#
loop_
_entity.id
_entity.type
_entity.pdbx_description
1 polymer ?
#
loop_
_entity_poly.entity_id
_entity_poly.type
_entity_poly.pdbx_seq_one_letter_code
_entity_poly.pdbx_strand_id
1 'polypeptide(L)'
;EGVHKYTVEEVKGTDATVTYDTMKANVTITVSHDGTAKALVATVGEIADKEFNNAVRPPEKPKFQPEKYVVSEAKFDVTGTKLVDDDKELANKVADTNANPYADDASNNELENMNTKSVKRGDKLVYQVWLDTTKFDANNKDYIQTVGISDDYDETKLELDATKIKAYDSVTGDDVTAKFDITVENGVITANLKDGFTKSLGDAENTQVIDTTKFEFGRYYKFDIPATVKKDIKAGVDIENTAAQVVNYYNPTTKKVEKPNVPTEKR
;
A
#
# COMPACT_ATOMS: atom_id res chain seq x y z
N GLU A 1 -55.76 3.53 -26.28
CA GLU A 1 -55.22 2.81 -27.45
C GLU A 1 -54.08 3.64 -28.06
N GLY A 2 -53.11 2.97 -28.70
CA GLY A 2 -52.03 3.63 -29.40
C GLY A 2 -50.68 3.00 -29.07
N VAL A 3 -49.62 3.63 -29.63
CA VAL A 3 -48.25 3.21 -29.44
C VAL A 3 -47.59 4.14 -28.40
N HIS A 4 -47.12 3.57 -27.34
CA HIS A 4 -46.44 4.27 -26.28
C HIS A 4 -44.96 3.88 -26.28
N LYS A 5 -44.07 4.88 -26.29
CA LYS A 5 -42.62 4.66 -26.29
C LYS A 5 -42.04 5.10 -24.96
N TYR A 6 -41.20 4.26 -24.39
CA TYR A 6 -40.49 4.48 -23.15
C TYR A 6 -39.02 4.26 -23.36
N THR A 7 -38.21 4.93 -22.56
CA THR A 7 -36.77 4.67 -22.48
C THR A 7 -36.47 4.25 -21.06
N VAL A 8 -35.77 3.13 -20.92
CA VAL A 8 -35.24 2.66 -19.65
C VAL A 8 -33.74 2.88 -19.68
N GLU A 9 -33.23 3.54 -18.66
CA GLU A 9 -31.81 3.80 -18.48
C GLU A 9 -31.41 3.53 -17.05
N GLU A 10 -30.17 3.15 -16.87
CA GLU A 10 -29.63 2.94 -15.53
C GLU A 10 -29.37 4.28 -14.85
N VAL A 11 -29.75 4.40 -13.59
CA VAL A 11 -29.35 5.52 -12.75
C VAL A 11 -27.94 5.27 -12.26
N LYS A 12 -27.00 6.03 -12.81
CA LYS A 12 -25.59 5.94 -12.45
C LYS A 12 -25.40 6.12 -10.94
N GLY A 13 -24.77 5.12 -10.31
CA GLY A 13 -24.37 5.20 -8.90
C GLY A 13 -23.15 6.10 -8.69
N THR A 14 -22.71 6.19 -7.45
CA THR A 14 -21.59 7.04 -7.03
C THR A 14 -20.27 6.25 -6.85
N ASP A 15 -20.29 4.95 -7.09
CA ASP A 15 -19.10 4.11 -6.95
C ASP A 15 -18.14 4.35 -8.13
N ALA A 16 -17.00 4.97 -7.83
CA ALA A 16 -15.99 5.31 -8.82
C ALA A 16 -15.27 4.08 -9.43
N THR A 17 -15.38 2.93 -8.78
CA THR A 17 -14.78 1.67 -9.26
C THR A 17 -15.66 0.98 -10.29
N VAL A 18 -16.92 1.40 -10.42
CA VAL A 18 -17.88 0.84 -11.37
C VAL A 18 -17.96 1.72 -12.62
N THR A 19 -17.75 1.11 -13.77
CA THR A 19 -18.15 1.69 -15.05
C THR A 19 -19.58 1.28 -15.30
N TYR A 20 -20.49 2.23 -15.12
CA TYR A 20 -21.91 2.02 -15.32
C TYR A 20 -22.23 1.96 -16.83
N ASP A 21 -23.15 1.09 -17.19
CA ASP A 21 -23.64 1.02 -18.56
C ASP A 21 -24.33 2.33 -18.96
N THR A 22 -24.09 2.76 -20.17
CA THR A 22 -24.75 3.96 -20.73
C THR A 22 -25.88 3.60 -21.69
N MET A 23 -26.21 2.31 -21.77
CA MET A 23 -27.27 1.81 -22.63
C MET A 23 -28.62 2.47 -22.29
N LYS A 24 -29.40 2.70 -23.30
CA LYS A 24 -30.78 3.14 -23.21
C LYS A 24 -31.68 2.14 -23.94
N ALA A 25 -32.41 1.36 -23.19
CA ALA A 25 -33.36 0.41 -23.77
C ALA A 25 -34.64 1.14 -24.17
N ASN A 26 -34.97 1.10 -25.46
CA ASN A 26 -36.23 1.65 -25.97
C ASN A 26 -37.30 0.57 -25.92
N VAL A 27 -38.37 0.84 -25.21
CA VAL A 27 -39.49 -0.08 -25.02
C VAL A 27 -40.71 0.53 -25.73
N THR A 28 -41.30 -0.22 -26.66
CA THR A 28 -42.53 0.17 -27.30
C THR A 28 -43.69 -0.70 -26.80
N ILE A 29 -44.69 -0.09 -26.27
CA ILE A 29 -45.93 -0.77 -25.82
C ILE A 29 -47.05 -0.35 -26.76
N THR A 30 -47.66 -1.32 -27.42
CA THR A 30 -48.84 -1.10 -28.27
C THR A 30 -50.07 -1.52 -27.50
N VAL A 31 -50.96 -0.58 -27.28
CA VAL A 31 -52.29 -0.84 -26.66
C VAL A 31 -53.35 -0.87 -27.74
N SER A 32 -53.98 -1.99 -27.90
CA SER A 32 -55.03 -2.19 -28.90
C SER A 32 -56.27 -2.83 -28.28
N HIS A 33 -57.39 -2.66 -28.92
CA HIS A 33 -58.63 -3.32 -28.50
C HIS A 33 -58.67 -4.75 -29.03
N ASP A 34 -58.83 -5.72 -28.14
CA ASP A 34 -59.15 -7.07 -28.56
C ASP A 34 -60.64 -7.15 -28.92
N GLY A 35 -60.91 -7.21 -30.21
CA GLY A 35 -62.30 -7.26 -30.69
C GLY A 35 -63.10 -8.47 -30.21
N THR A 36 -62.45 -9.55 -29.82
CA THR A 36 -63.08 -10.77 -29.32
C THR A 36 -63.37 -10.69 -27.83
N ALA A 37 -62.42 -10.24 -27.02
CA ALA A 37 -62.52 -10.17 -25.55
C ALA A 37 -63.18 -8.85 -25.07
N LYS A 38 -63.44 -7.88 -25.96
CA LYS A 38 -63.88 -6.51 -25.62
C LYS A 38 -63.04 -5.85 -24.52
N ALA A 39 -61.72 -6.10 -24.57
CA ALA A 39 -60.74 -5.62 -23.62
C ALA A 39 -59.61 -4.90 -24.29
N LEU A 40 -58.90 -4.03 -23.60
CA LEU A 40 -57.65 -3.48 -24.03
C LEU A 40 -56.53 -4.49 -23.74
N VAL A 41 -55.70 -4.72 -24.78
CA VAL A 41 -54.52 -5.59 -24.67
C VAL A 41 -53.30 -4.73 -24.92
N ALA A 42 -52.32 -4.86 -24.03
CA ALA A 42 -51.03 -4.23 -24.17
C ALA A 42 -49.98 -5.26 -24.63
N THR A 43 -49.31 -4.98 -25.71
CA THR A 43 -48.25 -5.83 -26.25
C THR A 43 -46.92 -5.08 -26.18
N VAL A 44 -45.91 -5.68 -25.58
CA VAL A 44 -44.56 -5.14 -25.53
C VAL A 44 -43.85 -5.57 -26.82
N GLY A 45 -43.28 -4.60 -27.55
CA GLY A 45 -42.44 -4.85 -28.70
C GLY A 45 -41.11 -5.51 -28.32
N GLU A 46 -40.38 -5.97 -29.31
CA GLU A 46 -39.06 -6.54 -29.09
C GLU A 46 -38.11 -5.45 -28.52
N ILE A 47 -37.37 -5.81 -27.49
CA ILE A 47 -36.33 -5.00 -26.88
C ILE A 47 -35.01 -5.59 -27.32
N ALA A 48 -34.21 -4.83 -28.07
CA ALA A 48 -32.99 -5.29 -28.71
C ALA A 48 -31.89 -5.66 -27.68
N ASP A 49 -31.82 -4.89 -26.60
CA ASP A 49 -30.92 -5.15 -25.49
C ASP A 49 -31.69 -5.03 -24.16
N LYS A 50 -31.56 -6.02 -23.30
CA LYS A 50 -32.31 -6.16 -22.05
C LYS A 50 -31.44 -6.12 -20.81
N GLU A 51 -30.15 -6.01 -20.98
CA GLU A 51 -29.18 -6.13 -19.87
C GLU A 51 -28.33 -4.88 -19.77
N PHE A 52 -28.24 -4.36 -18.55
CA PHE A 52 -27.28 -3.34 -18.19
C PHE A 52 -26.00 -4.01 -17.73
N ASN A 53 -24.90 -3.80 -18.47
CA ASN A 53 -23.64 -4.48 -18.24
C ASN A 53 -22.63 -3.55 -17.53
N ASN A 54 -22.68 -3.52 -16.22
CA ASN A 54 -21.73 -2.79 -15.43
C ASN A 54 -20.40 -3.52 -15.33
N ALA A 55 -19.31 -2.82 -15.51
CA ALA A 55 -17.97 -3.35 -15.35
C ALA A 55 -17.28 -2.76 -14.14
N VAL A 56 -16.75 -3.62 -13.26
CA VAL A 56 -15.89 -3.20 -12.17
C VAL A 56 -14.50 -2.97 -12.74
N ARG A 57 -13.99 -1.74 -12.63
CA ARG A 57 -12.60 -1.47 -12.95
C ARG A 57 -11.69 -2.09 -11.88
N PRO A 58 -10.67 -2.86 -12.27
CA PRO A 58 -9.62 -3.18 -11.33
C PRO A 58 -9.02 -1.88 -10.80
N PRO A 59 -8.81 -1.77 -9.48
CA PRO A 59 -8.14 -0.60 -8.93
C PRO A 59 -6.73 -0.48 -9.53
N GLU A 60 -6.32 0.74 -9.83
CA GLU A 60 -4.95 0.98 -10.27
C GLU A 60 -3.99 0.60 -9.14
N LYS A 61 -2.95 -0.18 -9.50
CA LYS A 61 -1.88 -0.49 -8.56
C LYS A 61 -1.06 0.77 -8.31
N PRO A 62 -0.92 1.20 -7.07
CA PRO A 62 -0.12 2.37 -6.75
C PRO A 62 1.36 2.11 -7.10
N LYS A 63 2.03 3.13 -7.58
CA LYS A 63 3.48 3.12 -7.80
C LYS A 63 4.16 3.58 -6.52
N PHE A 64 4.50 2.64 -5.65
CA PHE A 64 5.18 2.91 -4.41
C PHE A 64 6.66 3.27 -4.66
N GLN A 65 7.21 4.08 -3.77
CA GLN A 65 8.60 4.50 -3.76
C GLN A 65 9.19 4.29 -2.35
N PRO A 66 9.35 3.02 -1.91
CA PRO A 66 10.00 2.74 -0.64
C PRO A 66 11.49 3.06 -0.73
N GLU A 67 12.05 3.50 0.39
CA GLU A 67 13.45 3.92 0.48
C GLU A 67 14.19 3.11 1.54
N LYS A 68 15.50 3.00 1.40
CA LYS A 68 16.35 2.36 2.39
C LYS A 68 17.66 3.11 2.55
N TYR A 69 18.04 3.31 3.82
CA TYR A 69 19.29 3.93 4.23
C TYR A 69 19.99 3.09 5.27
N VAL A 70 21.28 3.27 5.41
CA VAL A 70 22.05 2.77 6.54
C VAL A 70 22.85 3.91 7.14
N VAL A 71 22.79 4.04 8.47
CA VAL A 71 23.47 5.11 9.21
C VAL A 71 24.24 4.53 10.39
N SER A 72 25.23 5.28 10.89
CA SER A 72 25.94 4.90 12.11
C SER A 72 25.05 5.08 13.33
N GLU A 73 25.03 4.10 14.27
CA GLU A 73 24.27 4.24 15.53
C GLU A 73 24.67 5.50 16.33
N ALA A 74 25.93 5.93 16.22
CA ALA A 74 26.40 7.14 16.89
C ALA A 74 25.68 8.43 16.45
N LYS A 75 24.97 8.37 15.32
CA LYS A 75 24.16 9.46 14.78
C LYS A 75 22.67 9.35 15.13
N PHE A 76 22.28 8.25 15.82
CA PHE A 76 20.93 8.10 16.33
C PHE A 76 20.80 8.58 17.76
N ASP A 77 19.70 9.22 18.08
CA ASP A 77 19.26 9.33 19.46
C ASP A 77 19.03 7.92 20.01
N VAL A 78 19.57 7.65 21.20
CA VAL A 78 19.41 6.36 21.89
C VAL A 78 17.96 5.95 22.14
N THR A 79 17.02 6.85 21.99
CA THR A 79 15.58 6.57 22.02
C THR A 79 15.04 6.05 20.69
N GLY A 80 15.86 5.99 19.66
CA GLY A 80 15.55 5.36 18.37
C GLY A 80 14.68 6.18 17.43
N THR A 81 14.35 7.41 17.77
CA THR A 81 13.38 8.19 17.00
C THR A 81 14.01 9.19 16.05
N LYS A 82 15.24 9.60 16.28
CA LYS A 82 15.85 10.69 15.51
C LYS A 82 17.33 10.45 15.28
N LEU A 83 17.79 10.84 14.12
CA LEU A 83 19.20 11.09 13.91
C LEU A 83 19.59 12.30 14.77
N VAL A 84 20.73 12.24 15.44
CA VAL A 84 21.19 13.31 16.31
C VAL A 84 21.68 14.47 15.45
N ASP A 85 21.18 15.64 15.72
CA ASP A 85 21.53 16.99 15.29
C ASP A 85 21.17 17.45 13.87
N ASP A 86 21.41 16.74 12.78
CA ASP A 86 21.22 17.32 11.44
C ASP A 86 19.95 16.85 10.72
N ASP A 87 19.23 15.87 11.28
CA ASP A 87 18.10 15.24 10.60
C ASP A 87 16.71 15.74 10.96
N LYS A 88 16.60 16.82 11.69
CA LYS A 88 15.32 17.53 11.79
C LYS A 88 14.79 17.92 10.40
N GLU A 89 15.69 18.24 9.47
CA GLU A 89 15.33 18.47 8.09
C GLU A 89 14.88 17.21 7.37
N LEU A 90 15.50 16.07 7.65
CA LEU A 90 15.16 14.79 7.04
C LEU A 90 13.78 14.31 7.50
N ALA A 91 13.50 14.36 8.79
CA ALA A 91 12.18 14.05 9.33
C ALA A 91 11.10 15.02 8.82
N ASN A 92 11.43 16.28 8.62
CA ASN A 92 10.53 17.29 8.06
C ASN A 92 10.32 17.13 6.56
N LYS A 93 11.34 16.65 5.80
CA LYS A 93 11.21 16.38 4.37
C LYS A 93 10.37 15.15 4.08
N VAL A 94 10.37 14.16 4.96
CA VAL A 94 9.46 13.02 4.86
C VAL A 94 8.01 13.43 5.11
N ALA A 95 7.78 14.48 5.86
CA ALA A 95 6.44 15.05 6.01
C ALA A 95 5.93 15.76 4.75
N ASP A 96 6.79 16.08 3.80
CA ASP A 96 6.38 16.56 2.48
C ASP A 96 5.95 15.38 1.61
N THR A 97 4.66 15.10 1.65
CA THR A 97 4.01 13.96 0.99
C THR A 97 4.13 13.95 -0.54
N ASN A 98 4.68 14.99 -1.15
CA ASN A 98 4.84 15.11 -2.60
C ASN A 98 6.27 14.92 -3.07
N ALA A 99 7.23 14.94 -2.18
CA ALA A 99 8.62 14.69 -2.50
C ALA A 99 9.03 13.32 -1.95
N ASN A 100 9.64 12.49 -2.76
CA ASN A 100 10.53 11.46 -2.24
C ASN A 100 11.56 12.22 -1.38
N PRO A 101 11.59 12.08 -0.06
CA PRO A 101 12.40 12.92 0.81
C PRO A 101 13.89 12.77 0.54
N TYR A 102 14.25 11.79 -0.29
CA TYR A 102 15.61 11.44 -0.60
C TYR A 102 15.89 11.41 -2.09
N ALA A 103 14.89 11.76 -2.93
CA ALA A 103 14.96 11.48 -4.34
C ALA A 103 16.16 12.07 -5.06
N ASP A 104 16.61 13.25 -4.69
CA ASP A 104 17.60 13.94 -5.52
C ASP A 104 18.50 14.92 -4.78
N ASP A 105 18.43 14.97 -3.47
CA ASP A 105 19.33 15.82 -2.71
C ASP A 105 20.51 15.02 -2.17
N ALA A 106 21.47 14.78 -3.05
CA ALA A 106 22.73 14.13 -2.70
C ALA A 106 23.42 14.78 -1.50
N SER A 107 23.19 16.08 -1.26
CA SER A 107 23.80 16.80 -0.16
C SER A 107 23.29 16.39 1.22
N ASN A 108 22.03 15.96 1.33
CA ASN A 108 21.47 15.54 2.62
C ASN A 108 21.67 14.04 2.92
N ASN A 109 21.88 13.24 1.89
CA ASN A 109 22.11 11.79 2.02
C ASN A 109 23.56 11.43 2.24
N GLU A 110 24.49 12.25 1.78
CA GLU A 110 25.91 11.89 1.77
C GLU A 110 26.55 11.92 3.15
N LEU A 111 26.09 12.77 4.04
CA LEU A 111 26.76 12.95 5.33
C LEU A 111 26.53 11.80 6.30
N GLU A 112 25.36 11.21 6.30
CA GLU A 112 24.95 10.21 7.29
C GLU A 112 24.74 8.82 6.70
N ASN A 113 24.45 8.73 5.41
CA ASN A 113 24.27 7.44 4.75
C ASN A 113 25.63 6.71 4.62
N MET A 114 25.70 5.53 5.24
CA MET A 114 26.87 4.65 5.24
C MET A 114 26.91 3.70 4.03
N ASN A 115 25.93 3.79 3.13
CA ASN A 115 25.93 2.97 1.93
C ASN A 115 27.23 3.19 1.14
N THR A 116 27.84 2.12 0.66
CA THR A 116 29.14 2.11 -0.03
C THR A 116 30.36 2.54 0.81
N LYS A 117 30.17 2.85 2.10
CA LYS A 117 31.26 3.22 2.99
C LYS A 117 31.80 2.02 3.77
N SER A 118 33.08 2.10 4.13
CA SER A 118 33.73 1.07 4.93
C SER A 118 33.27 1.11 6.38
N VAL A 119 33.00 -0.05 6.93
CA VAL A 119 32.66 -0.26 8.34
C VAL A 119 33.66 -1.20 9.00
N LYS A 120 33.77 -1.16 10.32
CA LYS A 120 34.66 -1.99 11.11
C LYS A 120 33.88 -3.08 11.81
N ARG A 121 34.57 -4.14 12.18
CA ARG A 121 34.04 -5.18 13.06
C ARG A 121 33.59 -4.59 14.40
N GLY A 122 32.38 -4.87 14.79
CA GLY A 122 31.76 -4.35 16.00
C GLY A 122 31.10 -2.98 15.85
N ASP A 123 31.18 -2.36 14.67
CA ASP A 123 30.44 -1.13 14.39
C ASP A 123 28.94 -1.42 14.47
N LYS A 124 28.24 -0.44 15.01
CA LYS A 124 26.80 -0.47 15.13
C LYS A 124 26.19 0.44 14.07
N LEU A 125 25.23 -0.13 13.37
CA LEU A 125 24.53 0.49 12.26
C LEU A 125 23.04 0.49 12.54
N VAL A 126 22.31 1.39 11.91
CA VAL A 126 20.85 1.34 11.84
C VAL A 126 20.44 1.39 10.38
N TYR A 127 19.77 0.35 9.94
CA TYR A 127 19.10 0.37 8.65
C TYR A 127 17.74 1.06 8.81
N GLN A 128 17.45 2.00 7.94
CA GLN A 128 16.16 2.66 7.87
C GLN A 128 15.44 2.18 6.62
N VAL A 129 14.29 1.56 6.81
CA VAL A 129 13.41 1.17 5.71
C VAL A 129 12.16 2.02 5.78
N TRP A 130 11.87 2.73 4.69
CA TRP A 130 10.74 3.65 4.61
C TRP A 130 9.62 3.04 3.79
N LEU A 131 8.53 2.70 4.46
CA LEU A 131 7.30 2.21 3.86
C LEU A 131 6.51 3.38 3.28
N ASP A 132 6.30 3.39 1.97
CA ASP A 132 5.53 4.43 1.28
C ASP A 132 4.03 4.13 1.29
N THR A 133 3.26 4.92 2.00
CA THR A 133 1.78 4.89 1.92
C THR A 133 1.20 6.14 1.27
N THR A 134 2.03 7.00 0.67
CA THR A 134 1.60 8.24 0.03
C THR A 134 0.78 8.00 -1.24
N LYS A 135 0.92 6.82 -1.84
CA LYS A 135 0.24 6.44 -3.09
C LYS A 135 -1.10 5.74 -2.86
N PHE A 136 -1.55 5.61 -1.62
CA PHE A 136 -2.90 5.15 -1.32
C PHE A 136 -3.89 6.30 -1.52
N ASP A 137 -4.76 6.15 -2.48
CA ASP A 137 -5.78 7.14 -2.84
C ASP A 137 -7.21 6.55 -2.77
N ALA A 138 -8.19 7.36 -3.15
CA ALA A 138 -9.59 6.95 -3.13
C ALA A 138 -9.89 5.75 -4.07
N ASN A 139 -9.04 5.50 -5.08
CA ASN A 139 -9.28 4.44 -6.06
C ASN A 139 -8.72 3.08 -5.61
N ASN A 140 -7.74 3.05 -4.72
CA ASN A 140 -7.06 1.82 -4.36
C ASN A 140 -7.08 1.46 -2.87
N LYS A 141 -7.28 2.42 -1.96
CA LYS A 141 -7.24 2.22 -0.51
C LYS A 141 -8.19 1.13 0.00
N ASP A 142 -9.35 0.99 -0.62
CA ASP A 142 -10.38 0.04 -0.19
C ASP A 142 -10.10 -1.41 -0.63
N TYR A 143 -8.97 -1.64 -1.31
CA TYR A 143 -8.56 -2.96 -1.78
C TYR A 143 -7.26 -3.46 -1.15
N ILE A 144 -6.57 -2.60 -0.42
CA ILE A 144 -5.32 -2.95 0.26
C ILE A 144 -5.63 -3.71 1.54
N GLN A 145 -5.12 -4.93 1.64
CA GLN A 145 -5.36 -5.83 2.77
C GLN A 145 -4.34 -5.65 3.89
N THR A 146 -3.07 -5.54 3.52
CA THR A 146 -1.99 -5.20 4.45
C THR A 146 -0.84 -4.53 3.73
N VAL A 147 -0.04 -3.84 4.49
CA VAL A 147 1.23 -3.24 4.07
C VAL A 147 2.30 -3.57 5.08
N GLY A 148 3.53 -3.58 4.63
CA GLY A 148 4.66 -3.85 5.47
C GLY A 148 5.98 -3.73 4.74
N ILE A 149 7.03 -4.19 5.39
CA ILE A 149 8.37 -4.29 4.81
C ILE A 149 8.89 -5.72 4.92
N SER A 150 9.81 -6.05 4.03
CA SER A 150 10.68 -7.21 4.10
C SER A 150 12.12 -6.73 3.94
N ASP A 151 13.02 -7.18 4.81
CA ASP A 151 14.44 -6.79 4.79
C ASP A 151 15.28 -8.06 4.91
N ASP A 152 16.06 -8.36 3.86
CA ASP A 152 16.94 -9.52 3.78
C ASP A 152 18.36 -9.05 4.10
N TYR A 153 18.79 -9.24 5.36
CA TYR A 153 20.12 -8.86 5.82
C TYR A 153 21.08 -10.05 5.84
N ASP A 154 22.34 -9.79 5.64
CA ASP A 154 23.37 -10.82 5.70
C ASP A 154 23.65 -11.24 7.15
N GLU A 155 22.90 -12.24 7.62
CA GLU A 155 23.02 -12.78 8.98
C GLU A 155 24.36 -13.46 9.23
N THR A 156 25.15 -13.72 8.21
CA THR A 156 26.51 -14.24 8.37
C THR A 156 27.49 -13.14 8.80
N LYS A 157 27.17 -11.87 8.51
CA LYS A 157 28.02 -10.69 8.75
C LYS A 157 27.45 -9.71 9.76
N LEU A 158 26.13 -9.71 9.94
CA LEU A 158 25.43 -8.83 10.85
C LEU A 158 24.79 -9.62 12.00
N GLU A 159 24.75 -9.01 13.15
CA GLU A 159 24.01 -9.44 14.33
C GLU A 159 22.87 -8.45 14.57
N LEU A 160 21.67 -8.96 14.77
CA LEU A 160 20.46 -8.17 14.90
C LEU A 160 19.63 -8.64 16.10
N ASP A 161 19.02 -7.70 16.79
CA ASP A 161 18.07 -7.95 17.88
C ASP A 161 16.66 -7.46 17.46
N ALA A 162 15.78 -8.40 17.12
CA ALA A 162 14.42 -8.09 16.67
C ALA A 162 13.64 -7.21 17.65
N THR A 163 13.93 -7.30 18.95
CA THR A 163 13.24 -6.52 19.98
C THR A 163 13.56 -5.03 19.94
N LYS A 164 14.63 -4.66 19.23
CA LYS A 164 15.07 -3.28 19.05
C LYS A 164 14.59 -2.66 17.77
N ILE A 165 13.92 -3.41 16.89
CA ILE A 165 13.31 -2.86 15.70
C ILE A 165 12.14 -1.97 16.11
N LYS A 166 12.11 -0.77 15.56
CA LYS A 166 11.08 0.24 15.82
C LYS A 166 10.46 0.75 14.54
N ALA A 167 9.18 1.06 14.61
CA ALA A 167 8.46 1.72 13.52
C ALA A 167 7.92 3.07 13.97
N TYR A 168 8.07 4.09 13.13
CA TYR A 168 7.64 5.45 13.42
C TYR A 168 6.77 6.02 12.33
N ASP A 169 5.74 6.75 12.72
CA ASP A 169 4.99 7.62 11.82
C ASP A 169 5.86 8.83 11.47
N SER A 170 6.14 9.04 10.19
CA SER A 170 7.04 10.10 9.74
C SER A 170 6.47 11.51 9.92
N VAL A 171 5.15 11.65 10.02
CA VAL A 171 4.48 12.94 10.16
C VAL A 171 4.45 13.38 11.62
N THR A 172 4.07 12.47 12.53
CA THR A 172 3.94 12.77 13.96
C THR A 172 5.21 12.49 14.75
N GLY A 173 6.07 11.59 14.26
CA GLY A 173 7.22 11.06 14.99
C GLY A 173 6.86 10.03 16.06
N ASP A 174 5.61 9.59 16.13
CA ASP A 174 5.16 8.64 17.15
C ASP A 174 5.71 7.24 16.89
N ASP A 175 6.06 6.54 17.97
CA ASP A 175 6.37 5.10 17.93
C ASP A 175 5.06 4.32 17.65
N VAL A 176 4.99 3.74 16.47
CA VAL A 176 3.88 2.94 16.02
C VAL A 176 4.22 1.45 15.87
N THR A 177 5.33 1.02 16.47
CA THR A 177 5.82 -0.37 16.42
C THR A 177 4.73 -1.38 16.77
N ALA A 178 3.88 -1.06 17.75
CA ALA A 178 2.79 -1.92 18.20
C ALA A 178 1.73 -2.21 17.11
N LYS A 179 1.69 -1.41 16.04
CA LYS A 179 0.77 -1.64 14.92
C LYS A 179 1.23 -2.76 13.97
N PHE A 180 2.50 -3.16 14.06
CA PHE A 180 3.10 -4.14 13.16
C PHE A 180 3.45 -5.45 13.88
N ASP A 181 3.29 -6.56 13.17
CA ASP A 181 3.86 -7.85 13.53
C ASP A 181 5.24 -7.95 12.92
N ILE A 182 6.26 -7.95 13.78
CA ILE A 182 7.66 -7.98 13.38
C ILE A 182 8.23 -9.36 13.69
N THR A 183 8.74 -10.02 12.66
CA THR A 183 9.42 -11.32 12.77
C THR A 183 10.79 -11.29 12.12
N VAL A 184 11.70 -12.12 12.60
CA VAL A 184 13.03 -12.32 12.00
C VAL A 184 13.26 -13.82 11.88
N GLU A 185 13.30 -14.29 10.63
CA GLU A 185 13.47 -15.71 10.34
C GLU A 185 14.45 -15.88 9.16
N ASN A 186 15.48 -16.72 9.36
CA ASN A 186 16.46 -17.06 8.31
C ASN A 186 17.07 -15.84 7.60
N GLY A 187 17.48 -14.82 8.34
CA GLY A 187 18.07 -13.61 7.77
C GLY A 187 17.04 -12.62 7.19
N VAL A 188 15.74 -12.95 7.22
CA VAL A 188 14.70 -12.06 6.71
C VAL A 188 13.88 -11.47 7.86
N ILE A 189 13.82 -10.15 7.89
CA ILE A 189 12.92 -9.39 8.75
C ILE A 189 11.63 -9.17 7.96
N THR A 190 10.47 -9.42 8.58
CA THR A 190 9.19 -8.96 8.07
C THR A 190 8.50 -8.11 9.12
N ALA A 191 7.91 -7.01 8.70
CA ALA A 191 7.07 -6.17 9.56
C ALA A 191 5.78 -5.85 8.82
N ASN A 192 4.72 -6.56 9.12
CA ASN A 192 3.43 -6.41 8.47
C ASN A 192 2.42 -5.75 9.41
N LEU A 193 1.55 -4.91 8.86
CA LEU A 193 0.43 -4.33 9.61
C LEU A 193 -0.44 -5.46 10.18
N LYS A 194 -0.78 -5.35 11.47
CA LYS A 194 -1.60 -6.36 12.19
C LYS A 194 -3.03 -6.42 11.67
N ASP A 195 -3.64 -7.59 11.74
CA ASP A 195 -5.04 -7.82 11.36
C ASP A 195 -6.04 -6.94 12.13
N GLY A 196 -5.71 -6.52 13.37
CA GLY A 196 -6.54 -5.61 14.16
C GLY A 196 -6.80 -4.24 13.52
N PHE A 197 -6.04 -3.90 12.47
CA PHE A 197 -6.19 -2.67 11.68
C PHE A 197 -6.98 -2.87 10.39
N THR A 198 -7.64 -4.01 10.24
CA THR A 198 -8.47 -4.31 9.07
C THR A 198 -9.96 -4.21 9.38
N LYS A 199 -10.77 -4.14 8.33
CA LYS A 199 -12.23 -4.25 8.33
C LYS A 199 -12.67 -5.18 7.20
N SER A 200 -13.82 -5.82 7.35
CA SER A 200 -14.40 -6.62 6.27
C SER A 200 -15.15 -5.75 5.27
N LEU A 201 -15.03 -6.05 3.98
CA LEU A 201 -15.84 -5.47 2.90
C LEU A 201 -17.11 -6.30 2.62
N GLY A 202 -17.28 -7.46 3.25
CA GLY A 202 -18.41 -8.36 3.05
C GLY A 202 -18.13 -9.78 3.49
N ASP A 203 -19.02 -10.71 3.16
CA ASP A 203 -18.96 -12.10 3.65
C ASP A 203 -18.06 -13.02 2.82
N ALA A 204 -17.49 -12.56 1.71
CA ALA A 204 -16.58 -13.36 0.90
C ALA A 204 -15.21 -13.52 1.57
N GLU A 205 -14.57 -14.66 1.34
CA GLU A 205 -13.20 -14.87 1.77
C GLU A 205 -12.25 -13.81 1.17
N ASN A 206 -11.22 -13.44 1.92
CA ASN A 206 -10.20 -12.46 1.52
C ASN A 206 -10.68 -11.02 1.29
N THR A 207 -11.83 -10.63 1.85
CA THR A 207 -12.36 -9.27 1.76
C THR A 207 -11.94 -8.36 2.93
N GLN A 208 -10.98 -8.80 3.75
CA GLN A 208 -10.38 -7.94 4.78
C GLN A 208 -9.49 -6.90 4.11
N VAL A 209 -9.72 -5.64 4.42
CA VAL A 209 -8.93 -4.51 3.94
C VAL A 209 -8.52 -3.60 5.10
N ILE A 210 -7.52 -2.77 4.89
CA ILE A 210 -7.07 -1.84 5.93
C ILE A 210 -8.20 -0.87 6.28
N ASP A 211 -8.45 -0.73 7.56
CA ASP A 211 -9.41 0.24 8.10
C ASP A 211 -8.75 1.62 8.22
N THR A 212 -9.09 2.52 7.31
CA THR A 212 -8.54 3.87 7.25
C THR A 212 -8.91 4.77 8.44
N THR A 213 -9.80 4.31 9.31
CA THR A 213 -10.10 5.00 10.59
C THR A 213 -9.12 4.61 11.71
N LYS A 214 -8.38 3.51 11.52
CA LYS A 214 -7.43 2.96 12.50
C LYS A 214 -5.98 3.11 12.07
N PHE A 215 -5.72 3.10 10.76
CA PHE A 215 -4.40 3.25 10.18
C PHE A 215 -4.41 4.36 9.13
N GLU A 216 -3.52 5.32 9.28
CA GLU A 216 -3.47 6.49 8.42
C GLU A 216 -2.57 6.26 7.22
N PHE A 217 -3.05 6.65 6.05
CA PHE A 217 -2.31 6.67 4.79
C PHE A 217 -1.83 8.09 4.43
N GLY A 218 -1.16 8.22 3.30
CA GLY A 218 -0.68 9.49 2.79
C GLY A 218 0.63 9.95 3.43
N ARG A 219 1.38 9.03 4.02
CA ARG A 219 2.65 9.28 4.71
C ARG A 219 3.62 8.13 4.57
N TYR A 220 4.84 8.33 5.01
CA TYR A 220 5.80 7.25 5.20
C TYR A 220 5.75 6.72 6.63
N TYR A 221 6.06 5.43 6.76
CA TYR A 221 6.38 4.80 8.04
C TYR A 221 7.82 4.35 8.01
N LYS A 222 8.64 4.81 8.97
CA LYS A 222 10.05 4.50 9.04
C LYS A 222 10.29 3.33 9.98
N PHE A 223 10.99 2.33 9.52
CA PHE A 223 11.46 1.21 10.34
C PHE A 223 12.96 1.40 10.61
N ASP A 224 13.32 1.52 11.87
CA ASP A 224 14.70 1.53 12.35
C ASP A 224 15.09 0.13 12.76
N ILE A 225 16.12 -0.41 12.12
CA ILE A 225 16.60 -1.79 12.27
C ILE A 225 18.06 -1.75 12.74
N PRO A 226 18.31 -1.74 14.06
CA PRO A 226 19.67 -1.74 14.60
C PRO A 226 20.39 -3.06 14.33
N ALA A 227 21.61 -2.98 13.81
CA ALA A 227 22.46 -4.11 13.53
C ALA A 227 23.91 -3.85 13.98
N THR A 228 24.64 -4.90 14.31
CA THR A 228 26.06 -4.83 14.66
C THR A 228 26.87 -5.67 13.69
N VAL A 229 27.96 -5.10 13.18
CA VAL A 229 28.91 -5.83 12.34
C VAL A 229 29.61 -6.88 13.19
N LYS A 230 29.50 -8.15 12.82
CA LYS A 230 30.10 -9.26 13.56
C LYS A 230 31.62 -9.14 13.66
N LYS A 231 32.17 -9.59 14.78
CA LYS A 231 33.61 -9.46 15.07
C LYS A 231 34.49 -10.47 14.33
N ASP A 232 33.90 -11.56 13.88
CA ASP A 232 34.58 -12.71 13.27
C ASP A 232 34.54 -12.71 11.72
N ILE A 233 33.94 -11.68 11.10
CA ILE A 233 33.92 -11.56 9.63
C ILE A 233 35.32 -11.31 9.07
N LYS A 234 35.54 -11.74 7.83
CA LYS A 234 36.79 -11.45 7.10
C LYS A 234 36.84 -9.97 6.74
N ALA A 235 38.05 -9.41 6.69
CA ALA A 235 38.23 -8.05 6.17
C ALA A 235 38.06 -8.03 4.64
N GLY A 236 37.59 -6.88 4.13
CA GLY A 236 37.41 -6.66 2.70
C GLY A 236 36.26 -7.43 2.05
N VAL A 237 35.28 -7.82 2.84
CA VAL A 237 34.01 -8.40 2.34
C VAL A 237 32.93 -7.35 2.35
N ASP A 238 32.07 -7.40 1.35
CA ASP A 238 30.89 -6.54 1.29
C ASP A 238 29.81 -7.07 2.24
N ILE A 239 29.07 -6.16 2.85
CA ILE A 239 27.90 -6.45 3.67
C ILE A 239 26.70 -5.98 2.88
N GLU A 240 25.90 -6.92 2.41
CA GLU A 240 24.72 -6.61 1.64
C GLU A 240 23.47 -6.66 2.53
N ASN A 241 22.54 -5.77 2.25
CA ASN A 241 21.23 -5.76 2.87
C ASN A 241 20.21 -5.21 1.87
N THR A 242 19.16 -5.97 1.60
CA THR A 242 18.16 -5.65 0.59
C THR A 242 16.78 -5.62 1.22
N ALA A 243 16.03 -4.55 0.96
CA ALA A 243 14.68 -4.41 1.47
C ALA A 243 13.66 -4.22 0.36
N ALA A 244 12.41 -4.48 0.70
CA ALA A 244 11.27 -4.27 -0.16
C ALA A 244 10.05 -3.85 0.66
N GLN A 245 9.16 -3.08 0.06
CA GLN A 245 7.81 -2.86 0.56
C GLN A 245 6.93 -4.02 0.12
N VAL A 246 6.17 -4.57 1.06
CA VAL A 246 5.20 -5.65 0.82
C VAL A 246 3.79 -5.07 0.88
N VAL A 247 2.99 -5.38 -0.14
CA VAL A 247 1.58 -4.96 -0.21
C VAL A 247 0.73 -6.17 -0.55
N ASN A 248 -0.23 -6.51 0.29
CA ASN A 248 -1.27 -7.46 -0.05
C ASN A 248 -2.48 -6.71 -0.58
N TYR A 249 -2.93 -7.12 -1.74
CA TYR A 249 -3.89 -6.40 -2.54
C TYR A 249 -4.99 -7.33 -3.05
N TYR A 250 -6.24 -7.04 -2.72
CA TYR A 250 -7.38 -7.79 -3.25
C TYR A 250 -7.79 -7.26 -4.61
N ASN A 251 -7.78 -8.12 -5.60
CA ASN A 251 -8.28 -7.78 -6.93
C ASN A 251 -9.74 -8.25 -7.05
N PRO A 252 -10.71 -7.34 -7.08
CA PRO A 252 -12.13 -7.71 -7.10
C PRO A 252 -12.57 -8.37 -8.40
N THR A 253 -11.84 -8.12 -9.51
CA THR A 253 -12.14 -8.73 -10.81
C THR A 253 -11.72 -10.19 -10.86
N THR A 254 -10.50 -10.49 -10.41
CA THR A 254 -9.98 -11.86 -10.39
C THR A 254 -10.36 -12.63 -9.13
N LYS A 255 -10.88 -11.94 -8.11
CA LYS A 255 -11.18 -12.45 -6.77
C LYS A 255 -9.96 -13.09 -6.10
N LYS A 256 -8.76 -12.60 -6.41
CA LYS A 256 -7.48 -13.09 -5.90
C LYS A 256 -6.75 -12.04 -5.10
N VAL A 257 -5.96 -12.51 -4.14
CA VAL A 257 -5.00 -11.68 -3.42
C VAL A 257 -3.69 -11.66 -4.19
N GLU A 258 -3.22 -10.48 -4.50
CA GLU A 258 -1.91 -10.24 -5.08
C GLU A 258 -0.97 -9.73 -3.98
N LYS A 259 0.30 -10.15 -4.00
CA LYS A 259 1.30 -9.84 -2.98
C LYS A 259 2.61 -9.37 -3.66
N PRO A 260 2.61 -8.22 -4.31
CA PRO A 260 3.81 -7.71 -4.92
C PRO A 260 4.79 -7.23 -3.84
N ASN A 261 6.07 -7.53 -4.06
CA ASN A 261 7.17 -6.88 -3.35
C ASN A 261 7.68 -5.74 -4.21
N VAL A 262 7.80 -4.56 -3.64
CA VAL A 262 8.34 -3.38 -4.30
C VAL A 262 9.73 -3.13 -3.73
N PRO A 263 10.81 -3.39 -4.49
CA PRO A 263 12.17 -3.18 -3.99
C PRO A 263 12.38 -1.72 -3.60
N THR A 264 13.15 -1.51 -2.54
CA THR A 264 13.62 -0.17 -2.19
C THR A 264 14.68 0.27 -3.21
N GLU A 265 14.73 1.57 -3.45
CA GLU A 265 15.88 2.15 -4.10
C GLU A 265 17.07 2.10 -3.12
N LYS A 266 18.23 1.66 -3.62
CA LYS A 266 19.48 1.73 -2.87
C LYS A 266 20.02 3.15 -2.97
N ARG A 267 20.16 3.83 -1.86
CA ARG A 267 20.76 5.16 -1.77
C ARG A 267 21.75 5.24 -0.64
#